data_f18dfe1153e3822b278fcf6435d67f90
#
_entry.id   f18dfe1153e3822b278fcf6435d67f90
#
_cell.length_a   1.000
_cell.length_b   1.000
_cell.length_c   1.000
_cell.angle_alpha   90.00
_cell.angle_beta   90.00
_cell.angle_gamma   90.00
#
_symmetry.space_group_name_H-M   'P 1'
#
loop_
_entity.id
_entity.type
_entity.pdbx_description
1 polymer ?
#
loop_
_entity_poly.entity_id
_entity_poly.type
_entity_poly.pdbx_seq_one_letter_code
_entity_poly.pdbx_strand_id
1 'polypeptide(L)'
;MSDDPSIVSADVQKMRAHWAIVSPLMGGTGAMRVAGEELLPRWPAEDSESYKCRLLSSTLLPAYSETVMNMGSRVFAEPIHLMDDVPTRLREYWQDIDQQGNNGTVFGRGWFEDALAKSISFVYVDYPQSPAGESEGETIVTEADVITTGARPYAIHIRPEQVLGWKESGGQLLQFRYEECVYEDEGAFGQKAVAQIRVLEPGSWAIYRHAGKDGWYIHEEGTSSLSYIPIVPFYTKRTGFLTGKPPLMELAYLNVKHWQSQSDQDTILHYARVPILFGAGFEQEHAIIIGGGTLTKNPDKDSKLTYVEHGGKAIEAGRDSLKDMIEEMRIAGAKLLRLENAAPKTAEQAQEDAAIEMSPLQMMSGQFEDSVAQVLQIMADYIGEAEGGHVQARGNFETDFAPETTMPTLLSMAVQGKLSDETLFGEYQRRGILSSELDWDSEKERIDQQGPPLGLMGAGSGNG
;
A
#
# COMPACT_ATOMS: atom_id res chain seq x y z
N MET A 1 31.44 9.11 22.30
CA MET A 1 30.08 9.08 21.73
C MET A 1 30.26 9.18 20.22
N SER A 2 29.55 8.41 19.46
CA SER A 2 29.70 8.46 17.98
C SER A 2 28.96 9.66 17.44
N ASP A 3 29.65 10.53 16.73
CA ASP A 3 29.08 11.70 16.04
C ASP A 3 28.61 11.35 14.62
N ASP A 4 28.37 10.07 14.37
CA ASP A 4 27.91 9.55 13.09
C ASP A 4 26.36 9.63 12.98
N PRO A 5 25.83 10.49 12.09
CA PRO A 5 24.40 10.68 11.93
C PRO A 5 23.69 9.48 11.26
N SER A 6 24.43 8.57 10.62
CA SER A 6 23.90 7.39 9.93
C SER A 6 23.52 6.23 10.84
N ILE A 7 23.86 6.29 12.12
CA ILE A 7 23.55 5.23 13.07
C ILE A 7 22.04 5.03 13.18
N VAL A 8 21.58 3.83 12.85
CA VAL A 8 20.18 3.45 12.95
C VAL A 8 19.84 3.14 14.41
N SER A 9 18.75 3.74 14.91
CA SER A 9 18.27 3.48 16.28
C SER A 9 17.75 2.04 16.45
N ALA A 10 17.80 1.51 17.68
CA ALA A 10 17.37 0.15 17.98
C ALA A 10 15.88 -0.08 17.62
N ASP A 11 15.03 0.92 17.78
CA ASP A 11 13.61 0.79 17.45
C ASP A 11 13.37 0.77 15.94
N VAL A 12 14.10 1.57 15.18
CA VAL A 12 14.07 1.49 13.70
C VAL A 12 14.60 0.14 13.22
N GLN A 13 15.67 -0.40 13.83
CA GLN A 13 16.18 -1.74 13.49
C GLN A 13 15.14 -2.84 13.71
N LYS A 14 14.37 -2.79 14.81
CA LYS A 14 13.27 -3.73 15.05
C LYS A 14 12.18 -3.63 13.98
N MET A 15 11.83 -2.42 13.55
CA MET A 15 10.84 -2.22 12.48
C MET A 15 11.37 -2.66 11.12
N ARG A 16 12.65 -2.41 10.82
CA ARG A 16 13.32 -2.86 9.58
C ARG A 16 13.27 -4.38 9.41
N ALA A 17 13.27 -5.16 10.50
CA ALA A 17 13.09 -6.61 10.43
C ALA A 17 11.73 -7.02 9.82
N HIS A 18 10.67 -6.25 10.06
CA HIS A 18 9.37 -6.45 9.40
C HIS A 18 9.38 -5.92 7.96
N TRP A 19 10.01 -4.75 7.73
CA TRP A 19 10.07 -4.14 6.42
C TRP A 19 10.88 -4.97 5.42
N ALA A 20 11.90 -5.70 5.86
CA ALA A 20 12.64 -6.65 5.04
C ALA A 20 11.73 -7.71 4.37
N ILE A 21 10.57 -8.00 4.96
CA ILE A 21 9.58 -8.92 4.40
C ILE A 21 8.56 -8.16 3.54
N VAL A 22 8.00 -7.05 4.05
CA VAL A 22 6.89 -6.38 3.38
C VAL A 22 7.31 -5.48 2.23
N SER A 23 8.51 -4.87 2.27
CA SER A 23 8.98 -3.99 1.18
C SER A 23 9.20 -4.74 -0.14
N PRO A 24 9.83 -5.95 -0.17
CA PRO A 24 9.89 -6.76 -1.39
C PRO A 24 8.52 -7.19 -1.90
N LEU A 25 7.55 -7.52 -1.02
CA LEU A 25 6.19 -7.86 -1.42
C LEU A 25 5.47 -6.68 -2.07
N MET A 26 5.66 -5.45 -1.56
CA MET A 26 5.15 -4.22 -2.18
C MET A 26 5.83 -3.91 -3.52
N GLY A 27 7.12 -4.21 -3.64
CA GLY A 27 7.89 -4.00 -4.87
C GLY A 27 7.66 -5.05 -5.98
N GLY A 28 6.90 -6.10 -5.68
CA GLY A 28 6.52 -7.13 -6.63
C GLY A 28 7.64 -8.11 -7.01
N THR A 29 7.45 -8.85 -8.10
CA THR A 29 8.36 -9.93 -8.54
C THR A 29 9.82 -9.48 -8.66
N GLY A 30 10.07 -8.27 -9.17
CA GLY A 30 11.42 -7.74 -9.32
C GLY A 30 12.13 -7.57 -7.98
N ALA A 31 11.46 -6.97 -7.02
CA ALA A 31 12.00 -6.76 -5.66
C ALA A 31 12.18 -8.08 -4.89
N MET A 32 11.26 -9.04 -5.07
CA MET A 32 11.39 -10.39 -4.49
C MET A 32 12.62 -11.13 -5.04
N ARG A 33 12.92 -10.98 -6.33
CA ARG A 33 14.15 -11.53 -6.94
C ARG A 33 15.41 -10.87 -6.42
N VAL A 34 15.38 -9.57 -6.13
CA VAL A 34 16.51 -8.84 -5.51
C VAL A 34 16.74 -9.31 -4.08
N ALA A 35 15.67 -9.57 -3.31
CA ALA A 35 15.77 -10.12 -1.95
C ALA A 35 16.40 -11.55 -1.92
N GLY A 36 16.29 -12.30 -3.01
CA GLY A 36 17.04 -13.53 -3.24
C GLY A 36 16.87 -14.57 -2.13
N GLU A 37 17.99 -15.06 -1.60
CA GLU A 37 18.02 -16.15 -0.61
C GLU A 37 17.32 -15.81 0.72
N GLU A 38 17.12 -14.53 1.04
CA GLU A 38 16.39 -14.12 2.24
C GLU A 38 14.91 -14.54 2.19
N LEU A 39 14.29 -14.45 1.01
CA LEU A 39 12.87 -14.77 0.82
C LEU A 39 12.62 -16.02 -0.05
N LEU A 40 13.63 -16.50 -0.77
CA LEU A 40 13.62 -17.77 -1.51
C LEU A 40 14.86 -18.58 -1.14
N PRO A 41 14.86 -19.31 -0.03
CA PRO A 41 16.03 -20.05 0.42
C PRO A 41 16.50 -21.07 -0.61
N ARG A 42 17.81 -21.26 -0.68
CA ARG A 42 18.43 -22.31 -1.50
C ARG A 42 18.18 -23.66 -0.87
N TRP A 43 17.89 -24.68 -1.69
CA TRP A 43 17.80 -26.06 -1.22
C TRP A 43 19.18 -26.59 -0.84
N PRO A 44 19.27 -27.55 0.11
CA PRO A 44 20.56 -28.02 0.64
C PRO A 44 21.56 -28.56 -0.39
N ALA A 45 21.07 -29.12 -1.51
CA ALA A 45 21.89 -29.68 -2.59
C ALA A 45 21.81 -28.88 -3.90
N GLU A 46 21.20 -27.70 -3.90
CA GLU A 46 21.02 -26.86 -5.08
C GLU A 46 22.30 -26.10 -5.39
N ASP A 47 22.82 -26.27 -6.63
CA ASP A 47 23.96 -25.48 -7.09
C ASP A 47 23.55 -24.04 -7.43
N SER A 48 24.54 -23.16 -7.56
CA SER A 48 24.31 -21.71 -7.77
C SER A 48 23.60 -21.37 -9.07
N GLU A 49 23.83 -22.15 -10.14
CA GLU A 49 23.20 -21.89 -11.45
C GLU A 49 21.74 -22.36 -11.43
N SER A 50 21.46 -23.51 -10.86
CA SER A 50 20.10 -24.03 -10.67
C SER A 50 19.26 -23.07 -9.82
N TYR A 51 19.83 -22.58 -8.71
CA TYR A 51 19.17 -21.57 -7.85
C TYR A 51 18.87 -20.29 -8.64
N LYS A 52 19.83 -19.79 -9.40
CA LYS A 52 19.66 -18.58 -10.21
C LYS A 52 18.54 -18.74 -11.25
N CYS A 53 18.50 -19.89 -11.92
CA CYS A 53 17.43 -20.21 -12.86
C CYS A 53 16.06 -20.25 -12.18
N ARG A 54 15.97 -20.92 -11.02
CA ARG A 54 14.75 -21.00 -10.20
C ARG A 54 14.29 -19.62 -9.74
N LEU A 55 15.19 -18.79 -9.23
CA LEU A 55 14.89 -17.43 -8.79
C LEU A 55 14.38 -16.56 -9.95
N LEU A 56 15.01 -16.61 -11.12
CA LEU A 56 14.63 -15.83 -12.29
C LEU A 56 13.31 -16.30 -12.93
N SER A 57 12.93 -17.57 -12.78
CA SER A 57 11.64 -18.09 -13.27
C SER A 57 10.49 -17.86 -12.29
N SER A 58 10.77 -17.69 -11.00
CA SER A 58 9.74 -17.50 -9.97
C SER A 58 8.97 -16.19 -10.19
N THR A 59 7.66 -16.22 -9.97
CA THR A 59 6.74 -15.07 -10.11
C THR A 59 5.91 -14.91 -8.85
N LEU A 60 5.81 -13.69 -8.34
CA LEU A 60 5.01 -13.37 -7.16
C LEU A 60 3.53 -13.26 -7.51
N LEU A 61 2.65 -13.91 -6.75
CA LEU A 61 1.26 -13.52 -6.64
C LEU A 61 1.17 -12.27 -5.76
N PRO A 62 0.73 -11.10 -6.25
CA PRO A 62 0.87 -9.83 -5.54
C PRO A 62 -0.21 -9.61 -4.47
N ALA A 63 -0.54 -10.66 -3.68
CA ALA A 63 -1.65 -10.63 -2.73
C ALA A 63 -1.49 -9.55 -1.65
N TYR A 64 -0.26 -9.32 -1.17
CA TYR A 64 0.00 -8.30 -0.16
C TYR A 64 -0.20 -6.88 -0.71
N SER A 65 0.47 -6.54 -1.80
CA SER A 65 0.38 -5.20 -2.42
C SER A 65 -1.03 -4.89 -2.93
N GLU A 66 -1.70 -5.85 -3.56
CA GLU A 66 -3.10 -5.69 -4.00
C GLU A 66 -4.04 -5.45 -2.80
N THR A 67 -3.82 -6.15 -1.68
CA THR A 67 -4.62 -5.91 -0.47
C THR A 67 -4.40 -4.50 0.07
N VAL A 68 -3.15 -4.03 0.16
CA VAL A 68 -2.83 -2.66 0.60
C VAL A 68 -3.49 -1.63 -0.32
N MET A 69 -3.35 -1.78 -1.64
CA MET A 69 -3.94 -0.87 -2.63
C MET A 69 -5.48 -0.88 -2.59
N ASN A 70 -6.09 -2.06 -2.43
CA ASN A 70 -7.55 -2.18 -2.32
C ASN A 70 -8.08 -1.54 -1.04
N MET A 71 -7.37 -1.68 0.09
CA MET A 71 -7.74 -1.01 1.34
C MET A 71 -7.58 0.51 1.23
N GLY A 72 -6.49 0.99 0.62
CA GLY A 72 -6.29 2.39 0.28
C GLY A 72 -7.43 2.91 -0.60
N SER A 73 -7.78 2.22 -1.67
CA SER A 73 -8.88 2.60 -2.57
C SER A 73 -10.24 2.69 -1.87
N ARG A 74 -10.46 1.92 -0.80
CA ARG A 74 -11.68 2.02 0.00
C ARG A 74 -11.70 3.26 0.88
N VAL A 75 -10.58 3.65 1.46
CA VAL A 75 -10.46 4.88 2.26
C VAL A 75 -10.61 6.11 1.37
N PHE A 76 -10.03 6.08 0.18
CA PHE A 76 -10.05 7.17 -0.80
C PHE A 76 -11.08 6.89 -1.92
N ALA A 77 -12.26 6.34 -1.56
CA ALA A 77 -13.36 6.14 -2.51
C ALA A 77 -13.86 7.47 -3.11
N GLU A 78 -13.81 8.52 -2.30
CA GLU A 78 -14.01 9.91 -2.71
C GLU A 78 -12.75 10.73 -2.40
N PRO A 79 -12.52 11.87 -3.08
CA PRO A 79 -11.47 12.81 -2.70
C PRO A 79 -11.64 13.28 -1.25
N ILE A 80 -10.52 13.55 -0.57
CA ILE A 80 -10.57 14.14 0.77
C ILE A 80 -11.26 15.50 0.72
N HIS A 81 -12.28 15.67 1.54
CA HIS A 81 -13.00 16.93 1.69
C HIS A 81 -12.32 17.83 2.72
N LEU A 82 -11.98 19.05 2.31
CA LEU A 82 -11.59 20.11 3.24
C LEU A 82 -12.85 20.72 3.85
N MET A 83 -12.94 20.71 5.18
CA MET A 83 -14.07 21.31 5.90
C MET A 83 -14.06 22.83 5.79
N ASP A 84 -15.19 23.48 6.12
CA ASP A 84 -15.36 24.93 5.94
C ASP A 84 -14.38 25.77 6.77
N ASP A 85 -13.84 25.21 7.84
CA ASP A 85 -12.87 25.83 8.75
C ASP A 85 -11.44 25.90 8.20
N VAL A 86 -11.14 25.23 7.07
CA VAL A 86 -9.81 25.30 6.44
C VAL A 86 -9.63 26.69 5.79
N PRO A 87 -8.57 27.45 6.14
CA PRO A 87 -8.27 28.74 5.55
C PRO A 87 -8.12 28.71 4.02
N THR A 88 -8.53 29.78 3.34
CA THR A 88 -8.49 29.87 1.87
C THR A 88 -7.08 29.62 1.31
N ARG A 89 -6.03 30.16 1.95
CA ARG A 89 -4.64 29.95 1.52
C ARG A 89 -4.24 28.48 1.57
N LEU A 90 -4.66 27.73 2.57
CA LEU A 90 -4.37 26.28 2.69
C LEU A 90 -5.17 25.48 1.68
N ARG A 91 -6.39 25.91 1.29
CA ARG A 91 -7.15 25.30 0.19
C ARG A 91 -6.45 25.45 -1.16
N GLU A 92 -5.76 26.56 -1.39
CA GLU A 92 -4.94 26.76 -2.58
C GLU A 92 -3.72 25.84 -2.55
N TYR A 93 -3.01 25.75 -1.40
CA TYR A 93 -1.85 24.88 -1.25
C TYR A 93 -2.21 23.39 -1.37
N TRP A 94 -3.44 23.01 -0.99
CA TRP A 94 -3.93 21.64 -1.14
C TRP A 94 -3.94 21.13 -2.58
N GLN A 95 -4.07 22.01 -3.57
CA GLN A 95 -4.09 21.64 -4.98
C GLN A 95 -2.73 21.14 -5.48
N ASP A 96 -1.65 21.50 -4.79
CA ASP A 96 -0.29 21.07 -5.07
C ASP A 96 0.48 21.08 -3.74
N ILE A 97 0.16 20.13 -2.86
CA ILE A 97 0.60 20.13 -1.46
C ILE A 97 2.10 19.91 -1.30
N ASP A 98 2.73 19.20 -2.25
CA ASP A 98 4.13 18.79 -2.24
C ASP A 98 5.02 19.59 -3.21
N GLN A 99 4.48 20.58 -3.89
CA GLN A 99 5.17 21.34 -4.95
C GLN A 99 5.67 20.46 -6.12
N GLN A 100 5.04 19.29 -6.33
CA GLN A 100 5.34 18.37 -7.42
C GLN A 100 4.14 18.10 -8.30
N GLY A 101 3.05 18.86 -8.11
CA GLY A 101 1.79 18.74 -8.85
C GLY A 101 0.79 17.75 -8.25
N ASN A 102 1.05 17.19 -7.07
CA ASN A 102 0.11 16.31 -6.39
C ASN A 102 -0.83 17.11 -5.49
N ASN A 103 -2.14 16.93 -5.68
CA ASN A 103 -3.09 17.44 -4.71
C ASN A 103 -3.05 16.61 -3.40
N GLY A 104 -3.62 17.16 -2.32
CA GLY A 104 -3.57 16.52 -1.02
C GLY A 104 -4.24 15.15 -0.95
N THR A 105 -5.20 14.83 -1.83
CA THR A 105 -5.81 13.49 -1.89
C THR A 105 -4.83 12.47 -2.47
N VAL A 106 -4.16 12.78 -3.57
CA VAL A 106 -3.18 11.90 -4.21
C VAL A 106 -1.98 11.68 -3.29
N PHE A 107 -1.46 12.76 -2.72
CA PHE A 107 -0.37 12.71 -1.74
C PHE A 107 -0.75 11.90 -0.50
N GLY A 108 -1.94 12.16 0.07
CA GLY A 108 -2.45 11.46 1.25
C GLY A 108 -2.65 9.98 1.03
N ARG A 109 -3.10 9.57 -0.17
CA ARG A 109 -3.24 8.16 -0.53
C ARG A 109 -1.88 7.43 -0.47
N GLY A 110 -0.83 8.00 -1.04
CA GLY A 110 0.51 7.40 -0.99
C GLY A 110 1.03 7.28 0.44
N TRP A 111 0.80 8.31 1.28
CA TRP A 111 1.15 8.30 2.68
C TRP A 111 0.40 7.23 3.48
N PHE A 112 -0.91 7.09 3.26
CA PHE A 112 -1.75 6.07 3.88
C PHE A 112 -1.32 4.65 3.49
N GLU A 113 -1.13 4.38 2.20
CA GLU A 113 -0.74 3.06 1.68
C GLU A 113 0.63 2.62 2.21
N ASP A 114 1.62 3.53 2.30
CA ASP A 114 2.92 3.24 2.90
C ASP A 114 2.79 2.90 4.40
N ALA A 115 1.99 3.67 5.15
CA ALA A 115 1.74 3.38 6.56
C ALA A 115 0.95 2.08 6.75
N LEU A 116 0.01 1.76 5.86
CA LEU A 116 -0.73 0.50 5.92
C LEU A 116 0.19 -0.70 5.67
N ALA A 117 1.10 -0.58 4.71
CA ALA A 117 2.07 -1.63 4.42
C ALA A 117 3.10 -1.82 5.55
N LYS A 118 3.59 -0.73 6.17
CA LYS A 118 4.77 -0.74 7.03
C LYS A 118 4.50 -0.36 8.49
N SER A 119 3.25 -0.09 8.84
CA SER A 119 2.73 0.30 10.16
C SER A 119 2.80 1.78 10.51
N ILE A 120 3.73 2.51 9.97
CA ILE A 120 3.94 3.94 10.22
C ILE A 120 4.54 4.57 8.96
N SER A 121 4.19 5.81 8.69
CA SER A 121 4.84 6.65 7.69
C SER A 121 4.79 8.11 8.15
N PHE A 122 5.58 8.99 7.56
CA PHE A 122 5.81 10.32 8.08
C PHE A 122 5.63 11.37 7.00
N VAL A 123 5.13 12.53 7.41
CA VAL A 123 5.14 13.74 6.60
C VAL A 123 5.95 14.80 7.32
N TYR A 124 6.92 15.36 6.63
CA TYR A 124 7.65 16.54 7.04
C TYR A 124 7.07 17.76 6.31
N VAL A 125 6.72 18.79 7.05
CA VAL A 125 6.31 20.07 6.45
C VAL A 125 7.51 21.00 6.45
N ASP A 126 7.97 21.34 5.26
CA ASP A 126 9.12 22.24 5.07
C ASP A 126 8.64 23.60 4.54
N TYR A 127 9.49 24.60 4.73
CA TYR A 127 9.27 25.95 4.21
C TYR A 127 10.56 26.41 3.51
N PRO A 128 10.50 26.80 2.22
CA PRO A 128 11.69 27.21 1.49
C PRO A 128 12.36 28.39 2.20
N GLN A 129 13.66 28.28 2.46
CA GLN A 129 14.41 29.43 2.91
C GLN A 129 14.49 30.45 1.77
N SER A 130 14.22 31.69 2.08
CA SER A 130 14.53 32.76 1.13
C SER A 130 16.02 32.72 0.87
N PRO A 131 16.48 32.78 -0.41
CA PRO A 131 17.91 32.87 -0.66
C PRO A 131 18.42 34.09 0.11
N ALA A 132 19.30 33.84 1.06
CA ALA A 132 20.02 34.91 1.75
C ALA A 132 20.78 35.68 0.64
N GLY A 133 20.26 36.85 0.29
CA GLY A 133 21.00 37.74 -0.60
C GLY A 133 22.37 38.01 0.04
N GLU A 134 23.44 37.83 -0.72
CA GLU A 134 24.80 38.20 -0.35
C GLU A 134 24.89 39.72 -0.11
N SER A 135 24.29 40.22 0.96
CA SER A 135 24.48 41.57 1.43
C SER A 135 24.39 41.61 2.93
N GLU A 136 25.48 42.03 3.57
CA GLU A 136 25.55 42.36 4.98
C GLU A 136 24.52 43.47 5.33
N GLY A 137 23.30 43.08 5.62
CA GLY A 137 22.21 43.93 6.05
C GLY A 137 20.96 43.12 6.24
N GLU A 138 20.25 43.31 7.36
CA GLU A 138 18.99 42.69 7.69
C GLU A 138 18.05 42.65 6.46
N THR A 139 17.93 41.51 5.82
CA THR A 139 16.99 41.34 4.72
C THR A 139 15.59 41.18 5.37
N ILE A 140 14.86 42.27 5.45
CA ILE A 140 13.47 42.24 5.82
C ILE A 140 12.74 41.58 4.65
N VAL A 141 12.42 40.29 4.77
CA VAL A 141 11.59 39.59 3.80
C VAL A 141 10.18 40.13 3.98
N THR A 142 9.72 40.93 3.03
CA THR A 142 8.37 41.47 3.04
C THR A 142 7.37 40.41 2.54
N GLU A 143 6.10 40.55 2.92
CA GLU A 143 5.03 39.69 2.39
C GLU A 143 4.96 39.74 0.85
N ALA A 144 5.33 40.86 0.24
CA ALA A 144 5.46 41.02 -1.20
C ALA A 144 6.58 40.15 -1.81
N ASP A 145 7.70 39.98 -1.10
CA ASP A 145 8.80 39.11 -1.54
C ASP A 145 8.40 37.64 -1.49
N VAL A 146 7.67 37.22 -0.46
CA VAL A 146 7.10 35.87 -0.32
C VAL A 146 6.13 35.58 -1.47
N ILE A 147 5.25 36.50 -1.80
CA ILE A 147 4.30 36.36 -2.92
C ILE A 147 5.05 36.28 -4.26
N THR A 148 6.09 37.10 -4.44
CA THR A 148 6.87 37.15 -5.69
C THR A 148 7.72 35.89 -5.90
N THR A 149 8.25 35.33 -4.84
CA THR A 149 9.06 34.08 -4.88
C THR A 149 8.21 32.82 -4.88
N GLY A 150 6.91 32.93 -4.60
CA GLY A 150 6.03 31.79 -4.46
C GLY A 150 6.38 30.88 -3.28
N ALA A 151 7.13 31.40 -2.30
CA ALA A 151 7.52 30.64 -1.11
C ALA A 151 6.27 30.30 -0.28
N ARG A 152 6.04 29.02 -0.07
CA ARG A 152 4.93 28.49 0.72
C ARG A 152 5.32 27.20 1.41
N PRO A 153 4.69 26.84 2.54
CA PRO A 153 4.90 25.53 3.13
C PRO A 153 4.47 24.42 2.18
N TYR A 154 5.18 23.31 2.22
CA TYR A 154 4.88 22.12 1.43
C TYR A 154 5.17 20.85 2.20
N ALA A 155 4.49 19.76 1.83
CA ALA A 155 4.61 18.47 2.48
C ALA A 155 5.62 17.57 1.76
N ILE A 156 6.48 16.92 2.53
CA ILE A 156 7.42 15.90 2.04
C ILE A 156 7.05 14.58 2.68
N HIS A 157 6.75 13.57 1.86
CA HIS A 157 6.50 12.23 2.34
C HIS A 157 7.83 11.52 2.64
N ILE A 158 8.09 11.23 3.91
CA ILE A 158 9.25 10.45 4.35
C ILE A 158 8.82 8.99 4.51
N ARG A 159 9.34 8.14 3.66
CA ARG A 159 9.08 6.70 3.73
C ARG A 159 9.74 6.10 4.97
N PRO A 160 9.14 5.09 5.60
CA PRO A 160 9.67 4.48 6.81
C PRO A 160 11.12 4.02 6.70
N GLU A 161 11.52 3.47 5.56
CA GLU A 161 12.88 2.97 5.33
C GLU A 161 13.95 4.07 5.34
N GLN A 162 13.56 5.32 5.04
CA GLN A 162 14.46 6.48 5.06
C GLN A 162 14.80 6.90 6.49
N VAL A 163 13.96 6.54 7.48
CA VAL A 163 14.17 6.95 8.87
C VAL A 163 15.34 6.20 9.48
N LEU A 164 16.26 6.95 10.09
CA LEU A 164 17.43 6.44 10.79
C LEU A 164 17.19 6.39 12.30
N GLY A 165 16.44 7.35 12.84
CA GLY A 165 16.14 7.37 14.26
C GLY A 165 15.67 8.71 14.78
N TRP A 166 15.35 8.73 16.05
CA TRP A 166 14.92 9.93 16.77
C TRP A 166 15.42 9.93 18.20
N LYS A 167 15.34 11.09 18.84
CA LYS A 167 15.47 11.27 20.29
C LYS A 167 14.17 11.86 20.82
N GLU A 168 13.71 11.36 21.95
CA GLU A 168 12.51 11.87 22.61
C GLU A 168 12.75 12.04 24.12
N SER A 169 12.01 12.92 24.74
CA SER A 169 11.94 13.02 26.19
C SER A 169 10.56 13.51 26.61
N GLY A 170 9.91 12.75 27.50
CA GLY A 170 8.58 13.12 28.01
C GLY A 170 7.51 13.19 26.92
N GLY A 171 7.63 12.43 25.86
CA GLY A 171 6.71 12.44 24.71
C GLY A 171 6.96 13.56 23.69
N GLN A 172 7.98 14.39 23.91
CA GLN A 172 8.38 15.42 22.96
C GLN A 172 9.51 14.94 22.08
N LEU A 173 9.41 15.17 20.78
CA LEU A 173 10.43 14.86 19.79
C LEU A 173 11.56 15.92 19.88
N LEU A 174 12.78 15.49 20.23
CA LEU A 174 13.94 16.36 20.38
C LEU A 174 14.88 16.30 19.17
N GLN A 175 14.88 15.20 18.42
CA GLN A 175 15.67 15.05 17.21
C GLN A 175 14.97 14.00 16.32
N PHE A 176 14.96 14.25 15.01
CA PHE A 176 14.52 13.27 14.00
C PHE A 176 15.54 13.23 12.88
N ARG A 177 15.92 12.02 12.42
CA ARG A 177 16.95 11.82 11.39
C ARG A 177 16.42 10.89 10.31
N TYR A 178 16.63 11.31 9.07
CA TYR A 178 16.29 10.49 7.92
C TYR A 178 17.26 10.69 6.77
N GLU A 179 17.35 9.69 5.93
CA GLU A 179 18.16 9.67 4.72
C GLU A 179 17.34 10.18 3.55
N GLU A 180 17.93 11.06 2.76
CA GLU A 180 17.36 11.56 1.52
C GLU A 180 18.39 11.49 0.39
N CYS A 181 17.90 11.39 -0.85
CA CYS A 181 18.75 11.39 -2.04
C CYS A 181 18.37 12.59 -2.90
N VAL A 182 19.33 13.45 -3.17
CA VAL A 182 19.17 14.60 -4.06
C VAL A 182 19.96 14.37 -5.34
N TYR A 183 19.49 14.97 -6.44
CA TYR A 183 20.17 14.90 -7.72
C TYR A 183 20.85 16.23 -8.00
N GLU A 184 22.16 16.19 -8.18
CA GLU A 184 22.97 17.34 -8.57
C GLU A 184 23.35 17.24 -10.04
N ASP A 185 23.38 18.36 -10.74
CA ASP A 185 23.75 18.38 -12.15
C ASP A 185 25.24 18.02 -12.34
N GLU A 186 25.51 17.06 -13.22
CA GLU A 186 26.85 16.65 -13.60
C GLU A 186 27.07 16.93 -15.11
N GLY A 187 27.55 18.14 -15.38
CA GLY A 187 27.67 18.63 -16.76
C GLY A 187 26.33 19.02 -17.39
N ALA A 188 26.26 19.07 -18.73
CA ALA A 188 25.10 19.61 -19.44
C ALA A 188 23.88 18.65 -19.50
N PHE A 189 24.09 17.35 -19.28
CA PHE A 189 23.04 16.34 -19.46
C PHE A 189 23.06 15.24 -18.39
N GLY A 190 24.08 15.20 -17.54
CA GLY A 190 24.22 14.18 -16.48
C GLY A 190 23.66 14.68 -15.15
N GLN A 191 23.18 13.74 -14.32
CA GLN A 191 22.83 13.99 -12.93
C GLN A 191 23.48 12.95 -12.05
N LYS A 192 24.01 13.39 -10.92
CA LYS A 192 24.61 12.55 -9.89
C LYS A 192 23.69 12.48 -8.70
N ALA A 193 23.33 11.26 -8.30
CA ALA A 193 22.61 11.03 -7.05
C ALA A 193 23.55 11.20 -5.85
N VAL A 194 23.18 12.07 -4.91
CA VAL A 194 23.92 12.36 -3.69
C VAL A 194 23.06 11.97 -2.49
N ALA A 195 23.53 10.96 -1.75
CA ALA A 195 22.90 10.58 -0.49
C ALA A 195 23.30 11.56 0.61
N GLN A 196 22.31 12.01 1.38
CA GLN A 196 22.53 12.92 2.50
C GLN A 196 21.59 12.57 3.65
N ILE A 197 21.93 13.02 4.85
CA ILE A 197 21.13 12.80 6.06
C ILE A 197 20.64 14.15 6.55
N ARG A 198 19.32 14.28 6.66
CA ARG A 198 18.71 15.44 7.28
C ARG A 198 18.46 15.15 8.76
N VAL A 199 18.90 16.06 9.60
CA VAL A 199 18.70 16.06 11.05
C VAL A 199 17.83 17.24 11.41
N LEU A 200 16.68 16.98 12.00
CA LEU A 200 15.74 17.98 12.44
C LEU A 200 15.76 18.06 13.98
N GLU A 201 15.84 19.28 14.48
CA GLU A 201 15.75 19.62 15.91
C GLU A 201 14.76 20.76 16.11
N PRO A 202 14.20 20.98 17.30
CA PRO A 202 13.31 22.11 17.53
C PRO A 202 13.96 23.45 17.16
N GLY A 203 13.38 24.15 16.17
CA GLY A 203 13.88 25.44 15.70
C GLY A 203 15.09 25.39 14.79
N SER A 204 15.63 24.22 14.43
CA SER A 204 16.82 24.11 13.57
C SER A 204 16.84 22.79 12.77
N TRP A 205 17.62 22.79 11.71
CA TRP A 205 17.91 21.61 10.90
C TRP A 205 19.34 21.64 10.36
N ALA A 206 19.89 20.47 10.07
CA ALA A 206 21.19 20.34 9.42
C ALA A 206 21.18 19.18 8.42
N ILE A 207 21.89 19.35 7.32
CA ILE A 207 22.13 18.34 6.28
C ILE A 207 23.56 17.85 6.37
N TYR A 208 23.74 16.56 6.53
CA TYR A 208 25.03 15.91 6.59
C TYR A 208 25.31 15.17 5.30
N ARG A 209 26.54 15.32 4.77
CA ARG A 209 27.06 14.56 3.64
C ARG A 209 28.33 13.83 4.02
N HIS A 210 28.59 12.72 3.34
CA HIS A 210 29.76 11.89 3.61
C HIS A 210 30.89 12.19 2.62
N ALA A 211 32.06 12.64 3.12
CA ALA A 211 33.24 12.98 2.33
C ALA A 211 34.22 11.80 2.18
N GLY A 212 33.70 10.56 2.09
CA GLY A 212 34.57 9.40 1.95
C GLY A 212 35.43 9.15 3.18
N LYS A 213 36.75 9.35 3.07
CA LYS A 213 37.70 9.09 4.18
C LYS A 213 37.60 10.10 5.33
N ASP A 214 37.09 11.30 5.06
CA ASP A 214 36.98 12.37 6.05
C ASP A 214 35.72 12.31 6.92
N GLY A 215 34.84 11.34 6.64
CA GLY A 215 33.61 11.08 7.42
C GLY A 215 32.48 12.03 7.09
N TRP A 216 31.56 12.22 8.05
CA TRP A 216 30.40 13.09 7.92
C TRP A 216 30.73 14.55 8.21
N TYR A 217 30.22 15.46 7.40
CA TYR A 217 30.33 16.90 7.61
C TYR A 217 28.99 17.59 7.39
N ILE A 218 28.78 18.71 8.03
CA ILE A 218 27.61 19.56 7.80
C ILE A 218 27.76 20.21 6.43
N HIS A 219 26.86 19.89 5.51
CA HIS A 219 26.85 20.52 4.19
C HIS A 219 26.04 21.81 4.20
N GLU A 220 24.90 21.79 4.90
CA GLU A 220 24.01 22.93 5.03
C GLU A 220 23.32 22.86 6.40
N GLU A 221 23.04 24.02 6.98
CA GLU A 221 22.28 24.13 8.22
C GLU A 221 21.42 25.39 8.22
N GLY A 222 20.34 25.37 8.99
CA GLY A 222 19.44 26.51 9.07
C GLY A 222 18.54 26.49 10.29
N THR A 223 17.75 27.54 10.42
CA THR A 223 16.78 27.69 11.50
C THR A 223 15.37 27.64 10.96
N SER A 224 14.43 27.16 11.80
CA SER A 224 13.00 27.17 11.51
C SER A 224 12.32 28.18 12.45
N SER A 225 11.25 28.80 11.96
CA SER A 225 10.39 29.66 12.80
C SER A 225 9.59 28.87 13.84
N LEU A 226 9.47 27.55 13.65
CA LEU A 226 8.73 26.67 14.55
C LEU A 226 9.61 26.23 15.72
N SER A 227 9.07 26.25 16.92
CA SER A 227 9.74 25.80 18.16
C SER A 227 9.68 24.27 18.38
N TYR A 228 9.16 23.54 17.42
CA TYR A 228 9.02 22.08 17.43
C TYR A 228 9.43 21.50 16.06
N ILE A 229 9.65 20.19 16.01
CA ILE A 229 10.00 19.49 14.76
C ILE A 229 8.71 19.25 13.95
N PRO A 230 8.60 19.78 12.71
CA PRO A 230 7.37 19.72 11.91
C PRO A 230 7.22 18.36 11.19
N ILE A 231 7.20 17.29 11.98
CA ILE A 231 7.01 15.90 11.52
C ILE A 231 5.66 15.38 12.03
N VAL A 232 4.84 14.89 11.12
CA VAL A 232 3.58 14.23 11.44
C VAL A 232 3.68 12.74 11.16
N PRO A 233 3.62 11.87 12.18
CA PRO A 233 3.55 10.43 12.00
C PRO A 233 2.10 10.00 11.78
N PHE A 234 1.84 9.15 10.81
CA PHE A 234 0.59 8.40 10.71
C PHE A 234 0.84 6.92 11.04
N TYR A 235 0.02 6.37 11.93
CA TYR A 235 0.12 4.98 12.38
C TYR A 235 -1.09 4.17 11.94
N THR A 236 -0.87 2.98 11.43
CA THR A 236 -1.94 2.00 11.24
C THR A 236 -2.02 0.96 12.37
N LYS A 237 -0.89 0.69 13.04
CA LYS A 237 -0.84 -0.13 14.25
C LYS A 237 0.31 0.32 15.15
N ARG A 238 0.02 1.26 16.02
CA ARG A 238 1.00 1.82 16.96
C ARG A 238 1.40 0.81 18.03
N THR A 239 2.70 0.71 18.33
CA THR A 239 3.25 -0.10 19.43
C THR A 239 4.01 0.72 20.46
N GLY A 240 4.35 1.96 20.14
CA GLY A 240 5.04 2.89 21.03
C GLY A 240 5.23 4.26 20.37
N PHE A 241 6.15 5.07 20.91
CA PHE A 241 6.47 6.37 20.34
C PHE A 241 7.24 6.17 19.03
N LEU A 242 6.70 6.68 17.94
CA LEU A 242 7.17 6.52 16.55
C LEU A 242 7.47 5.07 16.14
N THR A 243 6.81 4.09 16.77
CA THR A 243 6.96 2.67 16.44
C THR A 243 5.62 2.01 16.15
N GLY A 244 5.66 1.01 15.26
CA GLY A 244 4.49 0.23 14.89
C GLY A 244 4.85 -1.17 14.37
N LYS A 245 3.82 -2.01 14.20
CA LYS A 245 3.92 -3.33 13.58
C LYS A 245 2.94 -3.41 12.41
N PRO A 246 3.35 -3.84 11.19
CA PRO A 246 2.44 -3.94 10.05
C PRO A 246 1.15 -4.72 10.41
N PRO A 247 -0.04 -4.15 10.16
CA PRO A 247 -1.30 -4.80 10.52
C PRO A 247 -1.56 -6.07 9.70
N LEU A 248 -1.01 -6.15 8.49
CA LEU A 248 -1.16 -7.26 7.55
C LEU A 248 0.03 -8.24 7.59
N MET A 249 0.79 -8.31 8.69
CA MET A 249 2.01 -9.12 8.76
C MET A 249 1.75 -10.61 8.53
N GLU A 250 0.62 -11.14 8.98
CA GLU A 250 0.25 -12.54 8.74
C GLU A 250 0.00 -12.83 7.25
N LEU A 251 -0.63 -11.89 6.55
CA LEU A 251 -0.76 -11.96 5.09
C LEU A 251 0.62 -11.93 4.40
N ALA A 252 1.55 -11.12 4.90
CA ALA A 252 2.90 -11.06 4.36
C ALA A 252 3.63 -12.41 4.47
N TYR A 253 3.55 -13.08 5.63
CA TYR A 253 4.13 -14.42 5.80
C TYR A 253 3.48 -15.46 4.89
N LEU A 254 2.16 -15.44 4.74
CA LEU A 254 1.45 -16.34 3.81
C LEU A 254 1.88 -16.08 2.36
N ASN A 255 2.06 -14.83 1.98
CA ASN A 255 2.46 -14.46 0.62
C ASN A 255 3.90 -14.91 0.31
N VAL A 256 4.83 -14.78 1.27
CA VAL A 256 6.19 -15.32 1.14
C VAL A 256 6.15 -16.86 1.04
N LYS A 257 5.35 -17.54 1.88
CA LYS A 257 5.17 -19.00 1.82
C LYS A 257 4.60 -19.43 0.46
N HIS A 258 3.62 -18.70 -0.09
CA HIS A 258 3.08 -18.96 -1.41
C HIS A 258 4.15 -18.80 -2.49
N TRP A 259 4.98 -17.72 -2.44
CA TRP A 259 6.10 -17.50 -3.35
C TRP A 259 7.09 -18.68 -3.38
N GLN A 260 7.46 -19.20 -2.21
CA GLN A 260 8.35 -20.36 -2.09
C GLN A 260 7.69 -21.63 -2.65
N SER A 261 6.45 -21.92 -2.24
CA SER A 261 5.71 -23.10 -2.69
C SER A 261 5.40 -23.07 -4.20
N GLN A 262 5.11 -21.88 -4.76
CA GLN A 262 4.93 -21.71 -6.20
C GLN A 262 6.22 -22.00 -6.96
N SER A 263 7.37 -21.51 -6.45
CA SER A 263 8.68 -21.80 -7.04
C SER A 263 9.01 -23.30 -7.05
N ASP A 264 8.66 -24.01 -5.97
CA ASP A 264 8.83 -25.47 -5.90
C ASP A 264 7.91 -26.19 -6.88
N GLN A 265 6.66 -25.77 -6.99
CA GLN A 265 5.69 -26.32 -7.94
C GLN A 265 6.10 -26.09 -9.39
N ASP A 266 6.61 -24.91 -9.73
CA ASP A 266 7.12 -24.60 -11.08
C ASP A 266 8.32 -25.47 -11.43
N THR A 267 9.20 -25.74 -10.48
CA THR A 267 10.36 -26.63 -10.64
C THR A 267 9.92 -28.08 -10.91
N ILE A 268 8.98 -28.62 -10.12
CA ILE A 268 8.44 -29.97 -10.36
C ILE A 268 7.78 -30.05 -11.74
N LEU A 269 7.00 -29.03 -12.12
CA LEU A 269 6.37 -28.96 -13.43
C LEU A 269 7.38 -28.88 -14.58
N HIS A 270 8.48 -28.16 -14.38
CA HIS A 270 9.56 -28.09 -15.37
C HIS A 270 10.14 -29.49 -15.66
N TYR A 271 10.48 -30.26 -14.63
CA TYR A 271 10.97 -31.62 -14.81
C TYR A 271 9.90 -32.59 -15.32
N ALA A 272 8.65 -32.46 -14.88
CA ALA A 272 7.58 -33.35 -15.27
C ALA A 272 7.18 -33.20 -16.76
N ARG A 273 7.41 -32.03 -17.35
CA ARG A 273 7.12 -31.75 -18.78
C ARG A 273 8.13 -32.41 -19.74
N VAL A 274 9.27 -32.83 -19.23
CA VAL A 274 10.32 -33.48 -20.04
C VAL A 274 10.50 -34.91 -19.53
N PRO A 275 9.74 -35.88 -20.10
CA PRO A 275 9.87 -37.27 -19.67
C PRO A 275 11.28 -37.79 -19.98
N ILE A 276 11.87 -38.52 -19.04
CA ILE A 276 13.21 -39.10 -19.19
C ILE A 276 13.08 -40.42 -19.93
N LEU A 277 13.76 -40.52 -21.06
CA LEU A 277 13.87 -41.80 -21.76
C LEU A 277 14.91 -42.65 -21.04
N PHE A 278 14.45 -43.69 -20.35
CA PHE A 278 15.30 -44.65 -19.66
C PHE A 278 15.49 -45.90 -20.52
N GLY A 279 16.74 -46.22 -20.81
CA GLY A 279 17.14 -47.44 -21.53
C GLY A 279 17.90 -48.39 -20.62
N ALA A 280 17.43 -49.62 -20.51
CA ALA A 280 18.13 -50.71 -19.81
C ALA A 280 18.56 -51.75 -20.83
N GLY A 281 19.79 -52.32 -20.70
CA GLY A 281 20.31 -53.31 -21.59
C GLY A 281 20.86 -52.77 -22.93
N PHE A 282 21.13 -51.46 -23.02
CA PHE A 282 21.80 -50.85 -24.18
C PHE A 282 23.28 -50.65 -23.86
N GLU A 283 24.14 -50.88 -24.85
CA GLU A 283 25.58 -50.60 -24.75
C GLU A 283 25.81 -49.07 -24.75
N GLN A 284 26.84 -48.60 -24.05
CA GLN A 284 27.12 -47.17 -23.88
C GLN A 284 27.30 -46.37 -25.18
N GLU A 285 27.69 -47.04 -26.25
CA GLU A 285 27.91 -46.43 -27.57
C GLU A 285 26.67 -46.49 -28.48
N HIS A 286 25.54 -47.05 -28.01
CA HIS A 286 24.36 -47.20 -28.84
C HIS A 286 23.62 -45.87 -29.00
N ALA A 287 23.68 -45.27 -30.16
CA ALA A 287 22.97 -44.03 -30.49
C ALA A 287 21.44 -44.29 -30.56
N ILE A 288 20.68 -43.72 -29.64
CA ILE A 288 19.22 -43.75 -29.66
C ILE A 288 18.72 -42.53 -30.43
N ILE A 289 18.12 -42.73 -31.59
CA ILE A 289 17.52 -41.67 -32.41
C ILE A 289 16.07 -41.54 -32.02
N ILE A 290 15.70 -40.38 -31.46
CA ILE A 290 14.32 -40.07 -31.09
C ILE A 290 13.69 -39.26 -32.22
N GLY A 291 12.64 -39.80 -32.85
CA GLY A 291 11.87 -39.09 -33.87
C GLY A 291 10.57 -39.82 -34.22
N GLY A 292 9.58 -39.11 -34.73
CA GLY A 292 8.33 -39.71 -35.18
C GLY A 292 8.59 -40.65 -36.38
N GLY A 293 8.36 -41.93 -36.17
CA GLY A 293 8.55 -42.97 -37.21
C GLY A 293 9.91 -43.67 -37.19
N THR A 294 10.78 -43.43 -36.21
CA THR A 294 12.03 -44.18 -36.03
C THR A 294 11.83 -45.37 -35.10
N LEU A 295 12.36 -46.52 -35.52
CA LEU A 295 12.36 -47.77 -34.74
C LEU A 295 13.79 -48.03 -34.22
N THR A 296 13.99 -47.94 -32.91
CA THR A 296 15.23 -48.36 -32.26
C THR A 296 15.20 -49.87 -32.04
N LYS A 297 16.16 -50.58 -32.60
CA LYS A 297 16.30 -52.02 -32.45
C LYS A 297 17.51 -52.35 -31.57
N ASN A 298 17.37 -53.25 -30.62
CA ASN A 298 18.46 -53.83 -29.87
C ASN A 298 18.41 -55.34 -29.97
N PRO A 299 19.53 -56.04 -30.26
CA PRO A 299 19.59 -57.49 -30.34
C PRO A 299 19.34 -58.17 -28.96
N ASP A 300 19.57 -57.51 -27.87
CA ASP A 300 19.32 -58.03 -26.53
C ASP A 300 17.79 -58.06 -26.23
N LYS A 301 17.29 -59.27 -25.97
CA LYS A 301 15.86 -59.55 -25.73
C LYS A 301 15.36 -58.96 -24.39
N ASP A 302 16.24 -58.66 -23.43
CA ASP A 302 15.93 -58.10 -22.16
C ASP A 302 16.06 -56.59 -22.11
N SER A 303 16.45 -55.98 -23.24
CA SER A 303 16.52 -54.51 -23.35
C SER A 303 15.12 -53.89 -23.28
N LYS A 304 15.01 -52.80 -22.49
CA LYS A 304 13.78 -52.02 -22.33
C LYS A 304 14.08 -50.54 -22.53
N LEU A 305 13.20 -49.91 -23.31
CA LEU A 305 13.20 -48.48 -23.51
C LEU A 305 11.87 -47.96 -22.98
N THR A 306 11.90 -47.18 -21.90
CA THR A 306 10.67 -46.71 -21.21
C THR A 306 10.79 -45.23 -20.91
N TYR A 307 9.72 -44.48 -21.16
CA TYR A 307 9.65 -43.16 -20.64
C TYR A 307 9.34 -43.24 -19.12
N VAL A 308 10.19 -42.62 -18.34
CA VAL A 308 9.98 -42.47 -16.91
C VAL A 308 9.31 -41.11 -16.71
N GLU A 309 8.06 -41.14 -16.33
CA GLU A 309 7.27 -39.97 -16.07
C GLU A 309 7.03 -39.80 -14.56
N HIS A 310 6.87 -38.55 -14.12
CA HIS A 310 6.47 -38.25 -12.75
C HIS A 310 5.02 -38.69 -12.54
N GLY A 311 4.74 -39.39 -11.44
CA GLY A 311 3.42 -39.99 -11.17
C GLY A 311 2.24 -39.03 -10.98
N GLY A 312 2.41 -37.72 -11.16
CA GLY A 312 1.37 -36.68 -11.17
C GLY A 312 0.76 -36.33 -9.81
N LYS A 313 0.66 -37.25 -8.87
CA LYS A 313 -0.01 -37.06 -7.56
C LYS A 313 0.59 -35.93 -6.73
N ALA A 314 1.92 -35.78 -6.72
CA ALA A 314 2.60 -34.68 -6.01
C ALA A 314 2.30 -33.31 -6.65
N ILE A 315 2.13 -33.28 -7.98
CA ILE A 315 1.77 -32.07 -8.73
C ILE A 315 0.37 -31.60 -8.38
N GLU A 316 -0.58 -32.54 -8.28
CA GLU A 316 -1.99 -32.23 -7.89
C GLU A 316 -2.04 -31.75 -6.44
N ALA A 317 -1.38 -32.45 -5.51
CA ALA A 317 -1.32 -32.03 -4.10
C ALA A 317 -0.69 -30.65 -3.92
N GLY A 318 0.39 -30.35 -4.66
CA GLY A 318 1.03 -29.03 -4.65
C GLY A 318 0.10 -27.93 -5.18
N ARG A 319 -0.61 -28.19 -6.27
CA ARG A 319 -1.60 -27.25 -6.83
C ARG A 319 -2.76 -26.99 -5.87
N ASP A 320 -3.27 -28.01 -5.19
CA ASP A 320 -4.36 -27.85 -4.25
C ASP A 320 -3.90 -27.09 -2.99
N SER A 321 -2.69 -27.38 -2.48
CA SER A 321 -2.09 -26.58 -1.41
C SER A 321 -1.90 -25.10 -1.76
N LEU A 322 -1.52 -24.78 -3.01
CA LEU A 322 -1.43 -23.39 -3.48
C LEU A 322 -2.80 -22.70 -3.51
N LYS A 323 -3.86 -23.40 -3.90
CA LYS A 323 -5.23 -22.86 -3.87
C LYS A 323 -5.70 -22.58 -2.45
N ASP A 324 -5.42 -23.52 -1.51
CA ASP A 324 -5.76 -23.34 -0.10
C ASP A 324 -5.04 -22.11 0.48
N MET A 325 -3.74 -21.92 0.16
CA MET A 325 -3.00 -20.73 0.58
C MET A 325 -3.57 -19.42 -0.01
N ILE A 326 -4.08 -19.42 -1.24
CA ILE A 326 -4.74 -18.24 -1.82
C ILE A 326 -6.01 -17.89 -1.02
N GLU A 327 -6.80 -18.89 -0.61
CA GLU A 327 -7.97 -18.64 0.20
C GLU A 327 -7.60 -18.17 1.62
N GLU A 328 -6.56 -18.74 2.24
CA GLU A 328 -6.01 -18.25 3.51
C GLU A 328 -5.56 -16.78 3.40
N MET A 329 -4.89 -16.40 2.31
CA MET A 329 -4.47 -15.02 2.06
C MET A 329 -5.67 -14.07 1.89
N ARG A 330 -6.73 -14.50 1.20
CA ARG A 330 -7.97 -13.71 1.07
C ARG A 330 -8.61 -13.45 2.43
N ILE A 331 -8.68 -14.47 3.28
CA ILE A 331 -9.22 -14.36 4.65
C ILE A 331 -8.35 -13.41 5.48
N ALA A 332 -7.02 -13.56 5.42
CA ALA A 332 -6.08 -12.70 6.15
C ALA A 332 -6.14 -11.24 5.68
N GLY A 333 -6.26 -10.99 4.37
CA GLY A 333 -6.41 -9.66 3.79
C GLY A 333 -7.73 -8.97 4.16
N ALA A 334 -8.82 -9.74 4.22
CA ALA A 334 -10.13 -9.21 4.59
C ALA A 334 -10.26 -8.84 6.08
N LYS A 335 -9.28 -9.18 6.91
CA LYS A 335 -9.32 -8.99 8.38
C LYS A 335 -9.53 -7.53 8.79
N LEU A 336 -9.00 -6.58 8.03
CA LEU A 336 -9.15 -5.16 8.33
C LEU A 336 -10.57 -4.61 8.08
N LEU A 337 -11.40 -5.35 7.36
CA LEU A 337 -12.79 -5.00 7.08
C LEU A 337 -13.77 -5.70 8.02
N ARG A 338 -13.30 -6.69 8.80
CA ARG A 338 -14.14 -7.47 9.72
C ARG A 338 -14.11 -6.85 11.10
N LEU A 339 -15.28 -6.85 11.74
CA LEU A 339 -15.40 -6.56 13.16
C LEU A 339 -14.79 -7.73 13.97
N GLU A 340 -13.93 -7.46 14.93
CA GLU A 340 -13.19 -8.50 15.68
C GLU A 340 -14.07 -9.42 16.54
N ASN A 341 -15.35 -9.10 16.78
CA ASN A 341 -16.21 -9.76 17.76
C ASN A 341 -17.44 -10.48 17.20
N ALA A 342 -17.36 -11.04 15.98
CA ALA A 342 -18.43 -11.91 15.50
C ALA A 342 -18.43 -13.28 16.22
N ALA A 343 -18.74 -13.30 17.51
CA ALA A 343 -19.31 -14.48 18.13
C ALA A 343 -20.67 -14.78 17.46
N PRO A 344 -21.10 -16.05 17.35
CA PRO A 344 -22.38 -16.37 16.74
C PRO A 344 -23.51 -15.75 17.58
N LYS A 345 -23.97 -14.57 17.16
CA LYS A 345 -25.09 -13.82 17.74
C LYS A 345 -26.34 -14.08 16.91
N THR A 346 -27.53 -13.93 17.50
CA THR A 346 -28.78 -13.98 16.72
C THR A 346 -28.77 -12.86 15.68
N ALA A 347 -29.42 -13.07 14.53
CA ALA A 347 -29.41 -12.13 13.40
C ALA A 347 -29.87 -10.70 13.78
N GLU A 348 -30.74 -10.55 14.79
CA GLU A 348 -31.18 -9.24 15.31
C GLU A 348 -30.12 -8.52 16.14
N GLN A 349 -29.39 -9.24 17.00
CA GLN A 349 -28.26 -8.68 17.76
C GLN A 349 -27.06 -8.34 16.87
N ALA A 350 -26.84 -9.09 15.81
CA ALA A 350 -25.78 -8.81 14.83
C ALA A 350 -26.07 -7.54 14.01
N GLN A 351 -27.32 -7.18 13.76
CA GLN A 351 -27.71 -5.94 13.08
C GLN A 351 -27.62 -4.70 13.99
N GLU A 352 -27.98 -4.80 15.27
CA GLU A 352 -27.88 -3.68 16.22
C GLU A 352 -26.41 -3.39 16.56
N ASP A 353 -25.58 -4.41 16.73
CA ASP A 353 -24.15 -4.23 17.04
C ASP A 353 -23.34 -3.77 15.81
N ALA A 354 -23.68 -4.23 14.61
CA ALA A 354 -23.03 -3.80 13.37
C ALA A 354 -23.23 -2.30 13.05
N ALA A 355 -24.28 -1.70 13.59
CA ALA A 355 -24.54 -0.26 13.44
C ALA A 355 -23.66 0.61 14.38
N ILE A 356 -22.94 0.01 15.32
CA ILE A 356 -22.17 0.73 16.37
C ILE A 356 -20.67 0.44 16.28
N GLU A 357 -20.25 -0.66 15.67
CA GLU A 357 -18.83 -1.06 15.63
C GLU A 357 -18.13 -0.63 14.32
N MET A 358 -17.11 0.22 14.45
CA MET A 358 -16.26 0.62 13.33
C MET A 358 -15.29 -0.51 12.96
N SER A 359 -15.09 -0.76 11.66
CA SER A 359 -14.03 -1.66 11.21
C SER A 359 -12.63 -1.10 11.51
N PRO A 360 -11.60 -1.94 11.69
CA PRO A 360 -10.23 -1.45 11.87
C PRO A 360 -9.78 -0.47 10.78
N LEU A 361 -10.17 -0.68 9.54
CA LEU A 361 -9.87 0.23 8.43
C LEU A 361 -10.55 1.59 8.59
N GLN A 362 -11.80 1.63 9.05
CA GLN A 362 -12.54 2.86 9.31
C GLN A 362 -11.90 3.65 10.47
N MET A 363 -11.45 2.95 11.52
CA MET A 363 -10.69 3.59 12.60
C MET A 363 -9.38 4.20 12.11
N MET A 364 -8.65 3.49 11.22
CA MET A 364 -7.43 4.02 10.59
C MET A 364 -7.72 5.24 9.73
N SER A 365 -8.86 5.26 9.03
CA SER A 365 -9.30 6.44 8.25
C SER A 365 -9.51 7.67 9.14
N GLY A 366 -10.20 7.55 10.26
CA GLY A 366 -10.36 8.66 11.20
C GLY A 366 -9.03 9.15 11.79
N GLN A 367 -8.10 8.23 12.15
CA GLN A 367 -6.76 8.61 12.60
C GLN A 367 -5.95 9.31 11.50
N PHE A 368 -6.20 8.95 10.24
CA PHE A 368 -5.57 9.61 9.10
C PHE A 368 -6.08 11.04 8.92
N GLU A 369 -7.38 11.27 9.08
CA GLU A 369 -7.97 12.61 9.08
C GLU A 369 -7.29 13.52 10.11
N ASP A 370 -7.10 13.03 11.34
CA ASP A 370 -6.38 13.74 12.40
C ASP A 370 -4.93 14.06 12.00
N SER A 371 -4.25 13.11 11.34
CA SER A 371 -2.87 13.31 10.89
C SER A 371 -2.79 14.34 9.76
N VAL A 372 -3.73 14.35 8.82
CA VAL A 372 -3.82 15.37 7.76
C VAL A 372 -4.13 16.75 8.37
N ALA A 373 -5.04 16.83 9.33
CA ALA A 373 -5.32 18.07 10.05
C ALA A 373 -4.08 18.63 10.76
N GLN A 374 -3.22 17.76 11.33
CA GLN A 374 -1.94 18.17 11.90
C GLN A 374 -0.97 18.71 10.83
N VAL A 375 -0.92 18.12 9.62
CA VAL A 375 -0.12 18.67 8.51
C VAL A 375 -0.61 20.07 8.14
N LEU A 376 -1.93 20.26 8.02
CA LEU A 376 -2.52 21.57 7.73
C LEU A 376 -2.24 22.59 8.85
N GLN A 377 -2.27 22.15 10.13
CA GLN A 377 -1.93 23.02 11.25
C GLN A 377 -0.48 23.48 11.19
N ILE A 378 0.47 22.60 10.89
CA ILE A 378 1.88 22.99 10.74
C ILE A 378 2.05 23.97 9.56
N MET A 379 1.33 23.77 8.45
CA MET A 379 1.33 24.72 7.35
C MET A 379 0.74 26.09 7.77
N ALA A 380 -0.33 26.09 8.59
CA ALA A 380 -0.92 27.31 9.16
C ALA A 380 0.07 28.04 10.05
N ASP A 381 0.78 27.31 10.93
CA ASP A 381 1.78 27.88 11.83
C ASP A 381 2.91 28.59 11.06
N TYR A 382 3.34 28.07 9.92
CA TYR A 382 4.33 28.71 9.05
C TYR A 382 3.85 30.03 8.44
N ILE A 383 2.56 30.15 8.13
CA ILE A 383 1.99 31.35 7.50
C ILE A 383 1.28 32.29 8.47
N GLY A 384 1.33 31.98 9.77
CA GLY A 384 0.73 32.81 10.82
C GLY A 384 -0.81 32.75 10.90
N GLU A 385 -1.42 31.70 10.33
CA GLU A 385 -2.85 31.41 10.54
C GLU A 385 -3.04 30.69 11.89
N ALA A 386 -4.15 30.98 12.57
CA ALA A 386 -4.40 30.43 13.90
C ALA A 386 -4.75 28.93 13.88
N GLU A 387 -5.44 28.47 12.87
CA GLU A 387 -5.95 27.11 12.75
C GLU A 387 -5.73 26.58 11.30
N GLY A 388 -5.38 25.30 11.19
CA GLY A 388 -5.22 24.61 9.91
C GLY A 388 -6.53 24.08 9.34
N GLY A 389 -7.54 23.90 10.21
CA GLY A 389 -8.84 23.33 9.89
C GLY A 389 -8.82 21.80 9.85
N HIS A 390 -9.96 21.23 9.46
CA HIS A 390 -10.20 19.78 9.46
C HIS A 390 -10.46 19.24 8.07
N VAL A 391 -10.27 17.94 7.93
CA VAL A 391 -10.56 17.19 6.70
C VAL A 391 -11.47 16.01 6.98
N GLN A 392 -12.15 15.52 5.96
CA GLN A 392 -12.97 14.31 6.01
C GLN A 392 -12.65 13.38 4.85
N ALA A 393 -12.33 12.13 5.15
CA ALA A 393 -12.18 11.07 4.16
C ALA A 393 -13.51 10.28 4.10
N ARG A 394 -14.17 10.31 2.95
CA ARG A 394 -15.42 9.57 2.72
C ARG A 394 -15.10 8.23 2.08
N GLY A 395 -14.72 7.27 2.93
CA GLY A 395 -14.38 5.93 2.51
C GLY A 395 -15.60 5.00 2.37
N ASN A 396 -15.42 3.98 1.55
CA ASN A 396 -16.37 2.86 1.44
C ASN A 396 -15.87 1.67 2.29
N PHE A 397 -16.31 1.61 3.54
CA PHE A 397 -15.87 0.58 4.49
C PHE A 397 -16.79 -0.63 4.54
N GLU A 398 -17.96 -0.55 3.92
CA GLU A 398 -18.92 -1.64 3.95
C GLU A 398 -18.51 -2.73 2.94
N THR A 399 -18.49 -3.95 3.43
CA THR A 399 -18.25 -5.13 2.61
C THR A 399 -19.52 -5.95 2.62
N ASP A 400 -20.20 -6.01 1.48
CA ASP A 400 -21.25 -7.00 1.29
C ASP A 400 -20.58 -8.34 1.00
N PHE A 401 -20.47 -9.19 2.02
CA PHE A 401 -19.91 -10.54 1.88
C PHE A 401 -20.85 -11.53 1.22
N ALA A 402 -22.10 -11.14 0.99
CA ALA A 402 -23.13 -11.98 0.38
C ALA A 402 -24.10 -11.14 -0.49
N PRO A 403 -23.62 -10.46 -1.54
CA PRO A 403 -24.47 -9.61 -2.39
C PRO A 403 -25.65 -10.40 -2.98
N GLU A 404 -25.46 -11.69 -3.21
CA GLU A 404 -26.51 -12.60 -3.72
C GLU A 404 -27.71 -12.73 -2.78
N THR A 405 -27.51 -12.56 -1.47
CA THR A 405 -28.59 -12.65 -0.45
C THR A 405 -29.07 -11.28 0.01
N THR A 406 -28.18 -10.29 0.07
CA THR A 406 -28.50 -8.95 0.59
C THR A 406 -29.33 -8.15 -0.40
N MET A 407 -29.00 -8.21 -1.70
CA MET A 407 -29.76 -7.49 -2.73
C MET A 407 -31.23 -7.93 -2.86
N PRO A 408 -31.56 -9.22 -2.93
CA PRO A 408 -32.95 -9.66 -2.90
C PRO A 408 -33.68 -9.26 -1.63
N THR A 409 -32.98 -9.20 -0.49
CA THR A 409 -33.57 -8.79 0.79
C THR A 409 -33.92 -7.29 0.79
N LEU A 410 -33.02 -6.43 0.34
CA LEU A 410 -33.27 -4.98 0.21
C LEU A 410 -34.41 -4.70 -0.77
N LEU A 411 -34.44 -5.37 -1.93
CA LEU A 411 -35.52 -5.27 -2.88
C LEU A 411 -36.85 -5.73 -2.28
N SER A 412 -36.85 -6.84 -1.53
CA SER A 412 -38.05 -7.33 -0.82
C SER A 412 -38.55 -6.32 0.22
N MET A 413 -37.67 -5.66 0.95
CA MET A 413 -38.01 -4.61 1.92
C MET A 413 -38.62 -3.38 1.24
N ALA A 414 -38.07 -2.95 0.11
CA ALA A 414 -38.65 -1.86 -0.69
C ALA A 414 -40.04 -2.22 -1.23
N VAL A 415 -40.20 -3.41 -1.81
CA VAL A 415 -41.50 -3.88 -2.29
C VAL A 415 -42.52 -4.00 -1.16
N GLN A 416 -42.10 -4.33 0.07
CA GLN A 416 -42.98 -4.38 1.26
C GLN A 416 -43.25 -2.99 1.88
N GLY A 417 -42.69 -1.90 1.28
CA GLY A 417 -42.85 -0.55 1.82
C GLY A 417 -42.10 -0.28 3.12
N LYS A 418 -41.13 -1.12 3.46
CA LYS A 418 -40.25 -0.97 4.65
C LYS A 418 -38.97 -0.20 4.37
N LEU A 419 -38.66 0.02 3.10
CA LEU A 419 -37.51 0.79 2.62
C LEU A 419 -38.01 1.73 1.52
N SER A 420 -37.55 2.99 1.52
CA SER A 420 -37.89 3.92 0.45
C SER A 420 -37.10 3.60 -0.83
N ASP A 421 -37.68 3.94 -1.99
CA ASP A 421 -37.02 3.76 -3.30
C ASP A 421 -35.73 4.61 -3.38
N GLU A 422 -35.71 5.77 -2.78
CA GLU A 422 -34.52 6.63 -2.67
C GLU A 422 -33.40 5.94 -1.87
N THR A 423 -33.73 5.33 -0.74
CA THR A 423 -32.76 4.58 0.06
C THR A 423 -32.25 3.36 -0.71
N LEU A 424 -33.14 2.63 -1.40
CA LEU A 424 -32.74 1.52 -2.25
C LEU A 424 -31.83 1.96 -3.39
N PHE A 425 -32.11 3.09 -4.02
CA PHE A 425 -31.28 3.69 -5.05
C PHE A 425 -29.89 4.03 -4.54
N GLY A 426 -29.80 4.68 -3.37
CA GLY A 426 -28.53 4.97 -2.69
C GLY A 426 -27.73 3.72 -2.35
N GLU A 427 -28.41 2.64 -1.93
CA GLU A 427 -27.78 1.35 -1.69
C GLU A 427 -27.21 0.71 -2.97
N TYR A 428 -27.90 0.87 -4.11
CA TYR A 428 -27.39 0.40 -5.39
C TYR A 428 -26.17 1.20 -5.86
N GLN A 429 -26.17 2.52 -5.65
CA GLN A 429 -25.00 3.36 -5.96
C GLN A 429 -23.81 3.02 -5.06
N ARG A 430 -24.03 2.91 -3.75
CA ARG A 430 -23.01 2.56 -2.77
C ARG A 430 -22.31 1.24 -3.08
N ARG A 431 -23.03 0.29 -3.69
CA ARG A 431 -22.51 -1.02 -4.09
C ARG A 431 -21.96 -1.06 -5.51
N GLY A 432 -21.94 0.07 -6.21
CA GLY A 432 -21.43 0.18 -7.57
C GLY A 432 -22.31 -0.50 -8.63
N ILE A 433 -23.56 -0.78 -8.32
CA ILE A 433 -24.53 -1.34 -9.28
C ILE A 433 -25.09 -0.24 -10.17
N LEU A 434 -25.31 0.94 -9.58
CA LEU A 434 -25.65 2.16 -10.29
C LEU A 434 -24.45 3.12 -10.27
N SER A 435 -24.31 3.92 -11.33
CA SER A 435 -23.28 4.98 -11.37
C SER A 435 -23.53 6.01 -10.26
N SER A 436 -22.47 6.46 -9.60
CA SER A 436 -22.53 7.57 -8.64
C SER A 436 -22.89 8.92 -9.27
N GLU A 437 -22.82 9.01 -10.61
CA GLU A 437 -23.21 10.21 -11.36
C GLU A 437 -24.73 10.35 -11.52
N LEU A 438 -25.50 9.31 -11.23
CA LEU A 438 -26.96 9.36 -11.27
C LEU A 438 -27.47 10.09 -10.04
N ASP A 439 -28.31 11.09 -10.22
CA ASP A 439 -29.00 11.81 -9.17
C ASP A 439 -30.43 11.24 -9.00
N TRP A 440 -30.84 11.03 -7.75
CA TRP A 440 -32.15 10.44 -7.43
C TRP A 440 -33.31 11.30 -7.94
N ASP A 441 -33.25 12.62 -7.78
CA ASP A 441 -34.35 13.48 -8.19
C ASP A 441 -34.51 13.47 -9.71
N SER A 442 -33.40 13.50 -10.45
CA SER A 442 -33.37 13.38 -11.90
C SER A 442 -33.88 12.03 -12.39
N GLU A 443 -33.55 10.94 -11.70
CA GLU A 443 -34.00 9.60 -12.07
C GLU A 443 -35.47 9.40 -11.76
N LYS A 444 -35.95 9.94 -10.66
CA LYS A 444 -37.37 9.96 -10.30
C LYS A 444 -38.22 10.70 -11.34
N GLU A 445 -37.76 11.87 -11.80
CA GLU A 445 -38.43 12.59 -12.91
C GLU A 445 -38.49 11.75 -14.18
N ARG A 446 -37.44 11.02 -14.52
CA ARG A 446 -37.44 10.11 -15.68
C ARG A 446 -38.41 8.96 -15.52
N ILE A 447 -38.49 8.35 -14.33
CA ILE A 447 -39.42 7.29 -14.00
C ILE A 447 -40.87 7.80 -14.14
N ASP A 448 -41.19 8.98 -13.60
CA ASP A 448 -42.53 9.59 -13.70
C ASP A 448 -42.90 9.91 -15.15
N GLN A 449 -41.94 10.28 -15.99
CA GLN A 449 -42.15 10.53 -17.44
C GLN A 449 -42.33 9.24 -18.24
N GLN A 450 -41.81 8.09 -17.80
CA GLN A 450 -42.00 6.78 -18.47
C GLN A 450 -43.41 6.26 -18.38
N GLY A 451 -44.21 6.73 -17.41
CA GLY A 451 -45.55 6.24 -17.14
C GLY A 451 -45.60 4.83 -16.53
N PRO A 452 -46.76 4.32 -16.19
CA PRO A 452 -46.90 3.03 -15.53
C PRO A 452 -46.42 1.87 -16.42
N PRO A 453 -45.81 0.81 -15.82
CA PRO A 453 -45.28 -0.33 -16.56
C PRO A 453 -46.35 -0.96 -17.47
N LEU A 454 -45.94 -1.39 -18.67
CA LEU A 454 -46.75 -2.02 -19.72
C LEU A 454 -47.45 -3.32 -19.29
N GLY A 455 -48.00 -3.43 -18.15
CA GLY A 455 -48.73 -4.58 -17.63
C GLY A 455 -49.87 -4.21 -16.68
N LEU A 456 -49.91 -2.97 -16.20
CA LEU A 456 -50.92 -2.49 -15.25
C LEU A 456 -52.09 -1.73 -15.91
N MET A 457 -52.06 -1.53 -17.21
CA MET A 457 -53.15 -0.86 -17.95
C MET A 457 -54.39 -1.73 -18.23
N GLY A 458 -54.45 -2.96 -17.71
CA GLY A 458 -55.53 -3.91 -18.00
C GLY A 458 -56.54 -4.16 -16.90
N ALA A 459 -56.43 -3.57 -15.70
CA ALA A 459 -57.27 -3.93 -14.56
C ALA A 459 -58.31 -2.88 -14.10
N GLY A 460 -58.62 -1.90 -14.92
CA GLY A 460 -59.45 -0.77 -14.52
C GLY A 460 -60.57 -0.37 -15.46
N SER A 461 -61.33 -1.32 -16.05
CA SER A 461 -62.63 -0.99 -16.70
C SER A 461 -63.53 -2.20 -16.77
N GLY A 462 -64.22 -2.49 -15.67
CA GLY A 462 -65.27 -3.48 -15.64
C GLY A 462 -66.08 -3.37 -14.36
N ASN A 463 -66.90 -2.33 -14.26
CA ASN A 463 -68.19 -2.37 -13.58
C ASN A 463 -69.00 -1.15 -14.01
N GLY A 464 -69.92 -1.43 -14.92
CA GLY A 464 -71.10 -0.63 -15.11
C GLY A 464 -72.25 -1.22 -14.30
#